data_825e1d790b02757426d44f371950ea8e
#
_entry.id   825e1d790b02757426d44f371950ea8e
#
_cell.length_a   1.000
_cell.length_b   1.000
_cell.length_c   1.000
_cell.angle_alpha   90.00
_cell.angle_beta   90.00
_cell.angle_gamma   90.00
#
_symmetry.space_group_name_H-M   'P 1'
#
loop_
_entity.id
_entity.type
_entity.pdbx_description
1 polymer ?
#
loop_
_entity_poly.entity_id
_entity_poly.type
_entity_poly.pdbx_seq_one_letter_code
_entity_poly.pdbx_strand_id
1 'polypeptide(L)'
;VVQRVFVDANVFVSRTLRDWICLLRAEIPAMFQLHTTEDVLAEALYTLRRNRKDADGGETVHIRQAILESIDEVLADFNGSVAYSGADPDDRHVHAAAVACQADVLLTEDQGFEESDLTPYEVYSCDDFFCLTDDAVPDRVRAVAMKQLKYWNAQPRRKGLKQALIDAGCPDFAERVEGHLRLASGVRPRH
;
A
#
# COMPACT_ATOMS: atom_id res chain seq x y z
N VAL A 1 4.82 7.71 18.76
CA VAL A 1 4.02 6.46 18.66
C VAL A 1 4.13 5.98 17.23
N VAL A 2 4.41 4.70 17.03
CA VAL A 2 4.45 4.08 15.69
C VAL A 2 3.01 3.76 15.30
N GLN A 3 2.56 4.23 14.13
CA GLN A 3 1.20 3.96 13.65
C GLN A 3 1.06 2.49 13.21
N ARG A 4 -0.08 1.88 13.51
CA ARG A 4 -0.46 0.56 13.02
C ARG A 4 -1.33 0.72 11.79
N VAL A 5 -0.85 0.24 10.65
CA VAL A 5 -1.53 0.32 9.35
C VAL A 5 -1.98 -1.08 8.96
N PHE A 6 -3.27 -1.33 8.98
CA PHE A 6 -3.84 -2.55 8.44
C PHE A 6 -3.97 -2.41 6.92
N VAL A 7 -3.41 -3.35 6.17
CA VAL A 7 -3.35 -3.29 4.71
C VAL A 7 -4.32 -4.30 4.10
N ASP A 8 -5.20 -3.81 3.25
CA ASP A 8 -6.19 -4.59 2.54
C ASP A 8 -5.64 -5.30 1.29
N ALA A 9 -6.35 -6.31 0.79
CA ALA A 9 -5.96 -7.15 -0.34
C ALA A 9 -5.74 -6.38 -1.63
N ASN A 10 -6.57 -5.38 -1.92
CA ASN A 10 -6.51 -4.58 -3.15
C ASN A 10 -5.19 -3.80 -3.27
N VAL A 11 -4.60 -3.36 -2.17
CA VAL A 11 -3.27 -2.72 -2.12
C VAL A 11 -2.19 -3.70 -2.55
N PHE A 12 -2.25 -4.95 -2.08
CA PHE A 12 -1.27 -5.98 -2.46
C PHE A 12 -1.45 -6.49 -3.90
N VAL A 13 -2.65 -6.43 -4.45
CA VAL A 13 -2.93 -6.81 -5.85
C VAL A 13 -2.25 -5.83 -6.81
N SER A 14 -2.27 -4.53 -6.52
CA SER A 14 -1.58 -3.53 -7.32
C SER A 14 -0.07 -3.64 -7.10
N ARG A 15 0.67 -3.95 -8.17
CA ARG A 15 2.13 -4.01 -8.10
C ARG A 15 2.74 -2.70 -7.63
N THR A 16 2.25 -1.59 -8.19
CA THR A 16 2.78 -0.25 -7.87
C THR A 16 2.54 0.08 -6.40
N LEU A 17 1.31 -0.09 -5.90
CA LEU A 17 0.98 0.21 -4.50
C LEU A 17 1.78 -0.67 -3.54
N ARG A 18 1.81 -1.99 -3.80
CA ARG A 18 2.59 -2.95 -3.02
C ARG A 18 4.07 -2.57 -2.96
N ASP A 19 4.68 -2.29 -4.11
CA ASP A 19 6.11 -1.95 -4.15
C ASP A 19 6.37 -0.66 -3.35
N TRP A 20 5.49 0.35 -3.44
CA TRP A 20 5.64 1.59 -2.70
C TRP A 20 5.45 1.42 -1.20
N ILE A 21 4.39 0.75 -0.75
CA ILE A 21 4.15 0.59 0.70
C ILE A 21 5.27 -0.23 1.37
N CYS A 22 5.73 -1.31 0.71
CA CYS A 22 6.83 -2.13 1.20
C CYS A 22 8.16 -1.34 1.28
N LEU A 23 8.46 -0.54 0.26
CA LEU A 23 9.69 0.28 0.24
C LEU A 23 9.64 1.41 1.27
N LEU A 24 8.51 2.07 1.43
CA LEU A 24 8.32 3.08 2.47
C LEU A 24 8.47 2.46 3.86
N ARG A 25 7.84 1.29 4.12
CA ARG A 25 8.02 0.57 5.38
C ARG A 25 9.49 0.25 5.68
N ALA A 26 10.22 -0.21 4.69
CA ALA A 26 11.65 -0.50 4.84
C ALA A 26 12.51 0.75 5.08
N GLU A 27 12.16 1.89 4.48
CA GLU A 27 12.92 3.14 4.59
C GLU A 27 12.64 3.90 5.89
N ILE A 28 11.43 3.78 6.44
CA ILE A 28 10.96 4.55 7.62
C ILE A 28 10.34 3.64 8.70
N PRO A 29 11.08 2.64 9.19
CA PRO A 29 10.54 1.61 10.10
C PRO A 29 10.02 2.15 11.45
N ALA A 30 10.37 3.37 11.82
CA ALA A 30 9.92 4.00 13.05
C ALA A 30 8.60 4.79 12.89
N MET A 31 8.08 4.95 11.67
CA MET A 31 6.90 5.75 11.42
C MET A 31 5.62 4.91 11.53
N PHE A 32 5.57 3.76 10.88
CA PHE A 32 4.41 2.88 10.90
C PHE A 32 4.80 1.41 10.82
N GLN A 33 3.89 0.55 11.24
CA GLN A 33 3.96 -0.91 11.11
C GLN A 33 2.84 -1.38 10.21
N LEU A 34 3.11 -2.40 9.39
CA LEU A 34 2.14 -3.00 8.49
C LEU A 34 1.58 -4.29 9.10
N HIS A 35 0.26 -4.36 9.17
CA HIS A 35 -0.50 -5.49 9.67
C HIS A 35 -1.42 -6.03 8.57
N THR A 36 -1.65 -7.33 8.54
CA THR A 36 -2.60 -7.99 7.64
C THR A 36 -3.02 -9.33 8.22
N THR A 37 -3.80 -10.12 7.47
CA THR A 37 -4.19 -11.49 7.85
C THR A 37 -3.86 -12.48 6.75
N GLU A 38 -3.89 -13.79 7.06
CA GLU A 38 -3.79 -14.83 6.03
C GLU A 38 -4.97 -14.80 5.05
N ASP A 39 -6.18 -14.39 5.49
CA ASP A 39 -7.35 -14.24 4.61
C ASP A 39 -7.11 -13.16 3.55
N VAL A 40 -6.64 -12.01 3.96
CA VAL A 40 -6.27 -10.89 3.06
C VAL A 40 -5.16 -11.32 2.09
N LEU A 41 -4.14 -12.02 2.57
CA LEU A 41 -3.07 -12.53 1.71
C LEU A 41 -3.58 -13.56 0.70
N ALA A 42 -4.46 -14.48 1.13
CA ALA A 42 -5.07 -15.47 0.26
C ALA A 42 -5.91 -14.82 -0.84
N GLU A 43 -6.72 -13.83 -0.50
CA GLU A 43 -7.53 -13.04 -1.43
C GLU A 43 -6.66 -12.31 -2.47
N ALA A 44 -5.62 -11.61 -1.99
CA ALA A 44 -4.67 -10.91 -2.86
C ALA A 44 -4.00 -11.87 -3.86
N LEU A 45 -3.52 -13.02 -3.38
CA LEU A 45 -2.86 -14.04 -4.21
C LEU A 45 -3.84 -14.69 -5.20
N TYR A 46 -5.07 -14.96 -4.77
CA TYR A 46 -6.13 -15.46 -5.65
C TYR A 46 -6.41 -14.48 -6.79
N THR A 47 -6.58 -13.20 -6.47
CA THR A 47 -6.85 -12.14 -7.45
C THR A 47 -5.67 -11.94 -8.39
N LEU A 48 -4.44 -11.93 -7.88
CA LEU A 48 -3.23 -11.90 -8.71
C LEU A 48 -3.17 -13.07 -9.68
N ARG A 49 -3.47 -14.28 -9.21
CA ARG A 49 -3.48 -15.47 -10.05
C ARG A 49 -4.57 -15.41 -11.12
N ARG A 50 -5.75 -14.94 -10.75
CA ARG A 50 -6.86 -14.77 -11.71
C ARG A 50 -6.54 -13.77 -12.81
N ASN A 51 -5.83 -12.68 -12.47
CA ASN A 51 -5.45 -11.64 -13.43
C ASN A 51 -4.27 -12.06 -14.33
N ARG A 52 -3.47 -13.03 -13.89
CA ARG A 52 -2.25 -13.52 -14.59
C ARG A 52 -2.26 -15.03 -14.67
N LYS A 53 -3.17 -15.56 -15.52
CA LYS A 53 -3.41 -17.01 -15.65
C LYS A 53 -2.17 -17.80 -16.07
N ASP A 54 -1.28 -17.17 -16.84
CA ASP A 54 -0.05 -17.77 -17.37
C ASP A 54 1.17 -17.57 -16.47
N ALA A 55 1.00 -16.94 -15.30
CA ALA A 55 2.11 -16.73 -14.36
C ALA A 55 2.62 -18.07 -13.81
N ASP A 56 3.94 -18.23 -13.73
CA ASP A 56 4.57 -19.39 -13.11
C ASP A 56 4.20 -19.51 -11.63
N GLY A 57 4.15 -20.75 -11.12
CA GLY A 57 3.85 -20.98 -9.71
C GLY A 57 4.86 -20.31 -8.77
N GLY A 58 6.12 -20.24 -9.15
CA GLY A 58 7.17 -19.54 -8.41
C GLY A 58 6.92 -18.04 -8.27
N GLU A 59 6.27 -17.40 -9.24
CA GLU A 59 5.98 -15.97 -9.16
C GLU A 59 5.03 -15.61 -8.01
N THR A 60 3.98 -16.40 -7.81
CA THR A 60 3.04 -16.21 -6.68
C THR A 60 3.74 -16.40 -5.34
N VAL A 61 4.65 -17.38 -5.24
CA VAL A 61 5.45 -17.62 -4.04
C VAL A 61 6.36 -16.42 -3.76
N HIS A 62 7.04 -15.89 -4.77
CA HIS A 62 7.89 -14.70 -4.62
C HIS A 62 7.11 -13.46 -4.17
N ILE A 63 5.93 -13.23 -4.75
CA ILE A 63 5.09 -12.10 -4.36
C ILE A 63 4.66 -12.25 -2.89
N ARG A 64 4.18 -13.42 -2.48
CA ARG A 64 3.79 -13.68 -1.08
C ARG A 64 4.97 -13.45 -0.14
N GLN A 65 6.13 -13.96 -0.47
CA GLN A 65 7.32 -13.79 0.36
C GLN A 65 7.74 -12.33 0.48
N ALA A 66 7.76 -11.57 -0.62
CA ALA A 66 8.08 -10.15 -0.61
C ALA A 66 7.10 -9.32 0.24
N ILE A 67 5.80 -9.66 0.23
CA ILE A 67 4.81 -9.04 1.11
C ILE A 67 5.15 -9.36 2.56
N LEU A 68 5.34 -10.64 2.90
CA LEU A 68 5.61 -11.08 4.28
C LEU A 68 6.90 -10.49 4.86
N GLU A 69 7.93 -10.28 4.04
CA GLU A 69 9.18 -9.63 4.46
C GLU A 69 8.98 -8.15 4.87
N SER A 70 7.88 -7.54 4.44
CA SER A 70 7.54 -6.14 4.74
C SER A 70 6.47 -5.99 5.81
N ILE A 71 5.73 -7.05 6.12
CA ILE A 71 4.67 -7.07 7.14
C ILE A 71 5.29 -7.30 8.51
N ASP A 72 4.90 -6.48 9.49
CA ASP A 72 5.35 -6.61 10.87
C ASP A 72 4.56 -7.69 11.62
N GLU A 73 3.27 -7.83 11.30
CA GLU A 73 2.41 -8.83 11.92
C GLU A 73 1.36 -9.35 10.95
N VAL A 74 1.27 -10.68 10.83
CA VAL A 74 0.13 -11.37 10.24
C VAL A 74 -0.74 -11.87 11.39
N LEU A 75 -1.91 -11.26 11.57
CA LEU A 75 -2.82 -11.65 12.65
C LEU A 75 -3.31 -13.08 12.42
N ALA A 76 -3.07 -13.93 13.41
CA ALA A 76 -3.44 -15.34 13.34
C ALA A 76 -4.86 -15.62 13.88
N ASP A 77 -5.35 -14.75 14.78
CA ASP A 77 -6.65 -14.91 15.43
C ASP A 77 -7.31 -13.57 15.69
N PHE A 78 -8.61 -13.46 15.37
CA PHE A 78 -9.42 -12.28 15.64
C PHE A 78 -10.91 -12.65 15.70
N ASN A 79 -11.68 -11.87 16.46
CA ASN A 79 -13.12 -12.08 16.57
C ASN A 79 -13.87 -11.58 15.33
N GLY A 80 -14.25 -12.47 14.41
CA GLY A 80 -15.00 -12.14 13.20
C GLY A 80 -16.45 -11.67 13.43
N SER A 81 -16.95 -11.69 14.70
CA SER A 81 -18.31 -11.23 15.05
C SER A 81 -18.38 -9.76 15.44
N VAL A 82 -17.32 -8.98 15.19
CA VAL A 82 -17.35 -7.53 15.42
C VAL A 82 -18.44 -6.89 14.55
N ALA A 83 -19.19 -5.94 15.14
CA ALA A 83 -20.25 -5.24 14.44
C ALA A 83 -19.66 -4.43 13.28
N TYR A 84 -20.18 -4.63 12.09
CA TYR A 84 -19.76 -3.96 10.87
C TYR A 84 -20.98 -3.29 10.22
N SER A 85 -20.87 -2.01 9.92
CA SER A 85 -21.92 -1.18 9.32
C SER A 85 -21.69 -0.86 7.83
N GLY A 86 -20.59 -1.33 7.26
CA GLY A 86 -20.27 -1.11 5.85
C GLY A 86 -21.24 -1.82 4.89
N ALA A 87 -21.24 -1.37 3.64
CA ALA A 87 -22.20 -1.84 2.64
C ALA A 87 -21.89 -3.26 2.13
N ASP A 88 -20.62 -3.67 2.07
CA ASP A 88 -20.21 -4.98 1.59
C ASP A 88 -19.97 -5.95 2.77
N PRO A 89 -20.77 -7.04 2.87
CA PRO A 89 -20.56 -8.05 3.91
C PRO A 89 -19.20 -8.77 3.80
N ASP A 90 -18.59 -8.80 2.62
CA ASP A 90 -17.32 -9.48 2.40
C ASP A 90 -16.15 -8.73 3.06
N ASP A 91 -16.31 -7.41 3.30
CA ASP A 91 -15.32 -6.58 4.01
C ASP A 91 -15.31 -6.75 5.54
N ARG A 92 -16.27 -7.49 6.09
CA ARG A 92 -16.39 -7.70 7.54
C ARG A 92 -15.11 -8.26 8.15
N HIS A 93 -14.43 -9.18 7.47
CA HIS A 93 -13.21 -9.80 8.01
C HIS A 93 -12.05 -8.78 8.08
N VAL A 94 -11.95 -7.87 7.11
CA VAL A 94 -10.97 -6.78 7.10
C VAL A 94 -11.21 -5.84 8.27
N HIS A 95 -12.47 -5.39 8.46
CA HIS A 95 -12.86 -4.57 9.60
C HIS A 95 -12.53 -5.24 10.93
N ALA A 96 -12.94 -6.50 11.12
CA ALA A 96 -12.72 -7.23 12.35
C ALA A 96 -11.23 -7.38 12.69
N ALA A 97 -10.39 -7.63 11.69
CA ALA A 97 -8.95 -7.72 11.85
C ALA A 97 -8.30 -6.37 12.15
N ALA A 98 -8.72 -5.28 11.48
CA ALA A 98 -8.24 -3.93 11.76
C ALA A 98 -8.56 -3.50 13.20
N VAL A 99 -9.76 -3.82 13.70
CA VAL A 99 -10.13 -3.60 15.10
C VAL A 99 -9.27 -4.43 16.04
N ALA A 100 -9.06 -5.71 15.73
CA ALA A 100 -8.30 -6.63 16.60
C ALA A 100 -6.83 -6.22 16.75
N CYS A 101 -6.17 -5.75 15.67
CA CYS A 101 -4.80 -5.26 15.75
C CYS A 101 -4.70 -3.82 16.28
N GLN A 102 -5.84 -3.20 16.65
CA GLN A 102 -5.87 -1.80 17.06
C GLN A 102 -5.22 -0.89 16.00
N ALA A 103 -5.63 -1.06 14.76
CA ALA A 103 -5.14 -0.24 13.67
C ALA A 103 -5.45 1.23 13.94
N ASP A 104 -4.48 2.10 13.67
CA ASP A 104 -4.71 3.55 13.57
C ASP A 104 -5.27 3.90 12.17
N VAL A 105 -4.85 3.11 11.16
CA VAL A 105 -5.21 3.30 9.74
C VAL A 105 -5.61 1.97 9.10
N LEU A 106 -6.71 1.97 8.36
CA LEU A 106 -7.04 0.98 7.34
C LEU A 106 -6.62 1.54 5.97
N LEU A 107 -5.66 0.91 5.33
CA LEU A 107 -5.19 1.27 4.00
C LEU A 107 -5.88 0.42 2.96
N THR A 108 -6.76 1.03 2.16
CA THR A 108 -7.57 0.35 1.15
C THR A 108 -7.88 1.25 -0.04
N GLU A 109 -8.07 0.65 -1.22
CA GLU A 109 -8.59 1.34 -2.40
C GLU A 109 -10.11 1.13 -2.55
N ASP A 110 -10.74 0.42 -1.64
CA ASP A 110 -12.18 0.22 -1.65
C ASP A 110 -12.90 1.40 -0.99
N GLN A 111 -13.82 2.00 -1.75
CA GLN A 111 -14.65 3.12 -1.28
C GLN A 111 -15.85 2.66 -0.42
N GLY A 112 -16.04 1.35 -0.26
CA GLY A 112 -17.12 0.77 0.55
C GLY A 112 -16.89 0.85 2.06
N PHE A 113 -15.66 1.15 2.48
CA PHE A 113 -15.35 1.43 3.89
C PHE A 113 -15.76 2.86 4.23
N GLU A 114 -16.96 3.03 4.75
CA GLU A 114 -17.40 4.33 5.24
C GLU A 114 -16.80 4.60 6.62
N GLU A 115 -16.17 5.77 6.77
CA GLU A 115 -15.85 6.29 8.10
C GLU A 115 -17.16 6.50 8.86
N SER A 116 -17.28 5.83 9.99
CA SER A 116 -18.36 6.10 10.94
C SER A 116 -17.74 6.51 12.27
N ASP A 117 -18.45 7.30 13.06
CA ASP A 117 -18.04 7.68 14.43
C ASP A 117 -17.75 6.46 15.33
N LEU A 118 -18.07 5.26 14.85
CA LEU A 118 -17.89 3.98 15.55
C LEU A 118 -16.66 3.20 15.07
N THR A 119 -16.00 3.61 13.97
CA THR A 119 -14.77 2.97 13.49
C THR A 119 -13.58 3.47 14.31
N PRO A 120 -12.80 2.59 14.94
CA PRO A 120 -11.67 3.01 15.78
C PRO A 120 -10.40 3.32 15.00
N TYR A 121 -10.46 3.37 13.67
CA TYR A 121 -9.36 3.66 12.77
C TYR A 121 -9.79 4.64 11.68
N GLU A 122 -8.84 5.34 11.09
CA GLU A 122 -9.05 6.17 9.90
C GLU A 122 -8.91 5.32 8.63
N VAL A 123 -9.68 5.64 7.58
CA VAL A 123 -9.60 4.96 6.28
C VAL A 123 -8.85 5.85 5.30
N TYR A 124 -7.75 5.35 4.74
CA TYR A 124 -6.97 6.08 3.74
C TYR A 124 -6.86 5.30 2.43
N SER A 125 -6.94 6.04 1.32
CA SER A 125 -6.41 5.58 0.05
C SER A 125 -4.87 5.54 0.09
N CYS A 126 -4.25 4.79 -0.82
CA CYS A 126 -2.79 4.83 -0.94
C CYS A 126 -2.29 6.23 -1.35
N ASP A 127 -3.04 6.97 -2.18
CA ASP A 127 -2.66 8.32 -2.58
C ASP A 127 -2.56 9.25 -1.37
N ASP A 128 -3.60 9.27 -0.54
CA ASP A 128 -3.65 10.09 0.68
C ASP A 128 -2.56 9.68 1.67
N PHE A 129 -2.43 8.37 1.93
CA PHE A 129 -1.43 7.87 2.87
C PHE A 129 0.01 8.18 2.43
N PHE A 130 0.31 8.02 1.14
CA PHE A 130 1.63 8.34 0.61
C PHE A 130 1.91 9.84 0.62
N CYS A 131 0.89 10.68 0.35
CA CYS A 131 1.00 12.12 0.46
C CYS A 131 1.28 12.57 1.90
N LEU A 132 0.56 12.03 2.89
CA LEU A 132 0.80 12.29 4.31
C LEU A 132 2.21 11.83 4.74
N THR A 133 2.66 10.68 4.24
CA THR A 133 4.01 10.18 4.49
C THR A 133 5.05 11.13 3.92
N ASP A 134 4.82 11.67 2.71
CA ASP A 134 5.72 12.65 2.08
C ASP A 134 5.78 13.96 2.86
N ASP A 135 4.64 14.46 3.34
CA ASP A 135 4.58 15.66 4.18
C ASP A 135 5.40 15.51 5.47
N ALA A 136 5.39 14.32 6.07
CA ALA A 136 6.11 14.04 7.30
C ALA A 136 7.63 13.82 7.09
N VAL A 137 8.02 13.12 6.04
CA VAL A 137 9.41 12.67 5.81
C VAL A 137 9.85 12.75 4.34
N PRO A 138 9.81 13.93 3.71
CA PRO A 138 10.02 14.12 2.26
C PRO A 138 11.37 13.60 1.76
N ASP A 139 12.43 13.68 2.56
CA ASP A 139 13.76 13.19 2.16
C ASP A 139 13.79 11.65 2.06
N ARG A 140 13.03 10.95 2.90
CA ARG A 140 12.91 9.50 2.84
C ARG A 140 12.08 9.05 1.64
N VAL A 141 10.97 9.73 1.39
CA VAL A 141 10.15 9.49 0.19
C VAL A 141 10.97 9.74 -1.08
N ARG A 142 11.78 10.80 -1.11
CA ARG A 142 12.72 11.06 -2.23
C ARG A 142 13.70 9.90 -2.43
N ALA A 143 14.24 9.33 -1.36
CA ALA A 143 15.14 8.19 -1.44
C ALA A 143 14.46 6.97 -2.08
N VAL A 144 13.20 6.68 -1.69
CA VAL A 144 12.38 5.63 -2.30
C VAL A 144 12.10 5.93 -3.76
N ALA A 145 11.71 7.18 -4.10
CA ALA A 145 11.47 7.61 -5.48
C ALA A 145 12.68 7.37 -6.39
N MET A 146 13.87 7.67 -5.90
CA MET A 146 15.13 7.42 -6.64
C MET A 146 15.40 5.92 -6.85
N LYS A 147 15.12 5.07 -5.85
CA LYS A 147 15.20 3.60 -5.98
C LYS A 147 14.22 3.09 -7.05
N GLN A 148 12.99 3.57 -7.00
CA GLN A 148 11.94 3.22 -7.96
C GLN A 148 12.30 3.68 -9.37
N LEU A 149 12.78 4.92 -9.56
CA LEU A 149 13.20 5.43 -10.87
C LEU A 149 14.28 4.56 -11.48
N LYS A 150 15.30 4.17 -10.71
CA LYS A 150 16.36 3.28 -11.18
C LYS A 150 15.82 1.95 -11.67
N TYR A 151 14.88 1.37 -10.93
CA TYR A 151 14.22 0.12 -11.30
C TYR A 151 13.42 0.28 -12.61
N TRP A 152 12.58 1.34 -12.72
CA TRP A 152 11.74 1.57 -13.88
C TRP A 152 12.54 1.89 -15.15
N ASN A 153 13.64 2.62 -15.03
CA ASN A 153 14.53 2.93 -16.15
C ASN A 153 15.26 1.69 -16.71
N ALA A 154 15.44 0.66 -15.89
CA ALA A 154 16.01 -0.61 -16.34
C ALA A 154 15.01 -1.48 -17.13
N GLN A 155 13.73 -1.09 -17.27
CA GLN A 155 12.67 -1.85 -17.92
C GLN A 155 12.27 -1.23 -19.27
N PRO A 156 12.84 -1.64 -20.41
CA PRO A 156 12.82 -0.89 -21.69
C PRO A 156 11.44 -0.73 -22.35
N ARG A 157 10.36 -1.29 -21.84
CA ARG A 157 9.01 -1.24 -22.44
C ARG A 157 7.91 -0.85 -21.47
N ARG A 158 8.23 -0.23 -20.34
CA ARG A 158 7.24 0.14 -19.34
C ARG A 158 6.92 1.64 -19.40
N LYS A 159 5.70 1.98 -18.98
CA LYS A 159 5.28 3.34 -18.68
C LYS A 159 6.24 3.96 -17.65
N GLY A 160 6.44 5.27 -17.68
CA GLY A 160 7.26 5.96 -16.69
C GLY A 160 6.68 5.83 -15.29
N LEU A 161 7.51 6.05 -14.27
CA LEU A 161 7.14 5.93 -12.85
C LEU A 161 5.91 6.78 -12.49
N LYS A 162 5.84 8.03 -12.97
CA LYS A 162 4.68 8.91 -12.78
C LYS A 162 3.39 8.29 -13.29
N GLN A 163 3.41 7.80 -14.53
CA GLN A 163 2.22 7.20 -15.12
C GLN A 163 1.79 5.91 -14.40
N ALA A 164 2.74 5.15 -13.89
CA ALA A 164 2.44 3.94 -13.11
C ALA A 164 1.72 4.26 -11.80
N LEU A 165 2.06 5.37 -11.14
CA LEU A 165 1.37 5.86 -9.95
C LEU A 165 -0.04 6.35 -10.28
N ILE A 166 -0.19 7.15 -11.35
CA ILE A 166 -1.51 7.63 -11.80
C ILE A 166 -2.43 6.44 -12.12
N ASP A 167 -1.92 5.46 -12.88
CA ASP A 167 -2.70 4.25 -13.24
C ASP A 167 -3.03 3.37 -12.02
N ALA A 168 -2.29 3.52 -10.93
CA ALA A 168 -2.53 2.82 -9.67
C ALA A 168 -3.45 3.58 -8.70
N GLY A 169 -4.01 4.73 -9.11
CA GLY A 169 -4.90 5.53 -8.29
C GLY A 169 -4.21 6.58 -7.41
N CYS A 170 -2.92 6.87 -7.64
CA CYS A 170 -2.16 7.83 -6.85
C CYS A 170 -1.72 9.05 -7.68
N PRO A 171 -2.64 9.90 -8.18
CA PRO A 171 -2.29 11.05 -9.00
C PRO A 171 -1.56 12.16 -8.23
N ASP A 172 -1.96 12.47 -7.00
CA ASP A 172 -1.39 13.53 -6.20
C ASP A 172 0.01 13.16 -5.71
N PHE A 173 0.19 11.93 -5.29
CA PHE A 173 1.50 11.41 -4.94
C PHE A 173 2.44 11.31 -6.16
N ALA A 174 1.90 11.01 -7.35
CA ALA A 174 2.67 11.00 -8.59
C ALA A 174 3.29 12.38 -8.91
N GLU A 175 2.55 13.48 -8.67
CA GLU A 175 3.06 14.84 -8.82
C GLU A 175 4.17 15.16 -7.81
N ARG A 176 4.02 14.73 -6.56
CA ARG A 176 5.05 14.90 -5.52
C ARG A 176 6.33 14.13 -5.87
N VAL A 177 6.20 12.88 -6.30
CA VAL A 177 7.33 12.05 -6.75
C VAL A 177 8.05 12.71 -7.94
N GLU A 178 7.33 13.25 -8.93
CA GLU A 178 7.95 13.98 -10.03
C GLU A 178 8.71 15.20 -9.53
N GLY A 179 8.18 15.94 -8.56
CA GLY A 179 8.86 17.06 -7.89
C GLY A 179 10.18 16.63 -7.26
N HIS A 180 10.18 15.53 -6.50
CA HIS A 180 11.40 14.97 -5.91
C HIS A 180 12.44 14.59 -6.94
N LEU A 181 12.03 13.98 -8.05
CA LEU A 181 12.95 13.56 -9.12
C LEU A 181 13.54 14.77 -9.85
N ARG A 182 12.77 15.83 -10.08
CA ARG A 182 13.28 17.08 -10.66
C ARG A 182 14.32 17.74 -9.76
N LEU A 183 14.07 17.80 -8.45
CA LEU A 183 15.02 18.33 -7.47
C LEU A 183 16.33 17.52 -7.49
N ALA A 184 16.24 16.18 -7.52
CA ALA A 184 17.40 15.30 -7.55
C ALA A 184 18.23 15.41 -8.84
N SER A 185 17.59 15.74 -9.98
CA SER A 185 18.27 15.93 -11.27
C SER A 185 18.88 17.32 -11.46
N GLY A 186 18.73 18.24 -10.50
CA GLY A 186 19.24 19.61 -10.60
C GLY A 186 18.51 20.49 -11.60
N VAL A 187 17.39 20.05 -12.15
CA VAL A 187 16.58 20.82 -13.08
C VAL A 187 15.74 21.82 -12.30
N ARG A 188 16.15 23.10 -12.33
CA ARG A 188 15.34 24.19 -11.77
C ARG A 188 14.04 24.34 -12.55
N PRO A 189 12.90 24.58 -11.89
CA PRO A 189 11.67 24.92 -12.59
C PRO A 189 11.91 26.17 -13.47
N ARG A 190 11.53 26.08 -14.74
CA ARG A 190 11.44 27.28 -15.59
C ARG A 190 10.21 28.06 -15.10
N HIS A 191 10.45 29.25 -14.58
CA HIS A 191 9.41 30.25 -14.31
C HIS A 191 8.78 30.73 -15.61
#